data_9296e5d5e8590f8989c29745cf01a3d7
#
_entry.id   9296e5d5e8590f8989c29745cf01a3d7
#
_cell.length_a   1.000
_cell.length_b   1.000
_cell.length_c   1.000
_cell.angle_alpha   90.00
_cell.angle_beta   90.00
_cell.angle_gamma   90.00
#
_symmetry.space_group_name_H-M   'P 1'
#
loop_
_entity.id
_entity.type
_entity.pdbx_description
1 polymer ?
#
loop_
_entity_poly.entity_id
_entity_poly.type
_entity_poly.pdbx_seq_one_letter_code
_entity_poly.pdbx_strand_id
1 'polypeptide(L)'
;MTLVNRLAFTEASAYRFQVRWYIVAQIVLVEQSLDFTEGIMFVTNLEIEHFRGIEKGNISFSLDSRVICMIGAGDSTKSTVIKAIEWVFWPSWNLIACDNDFYGCDTSVPIIIRGTFKEIPSKLITEDKFGLYLRKPHVLFEPGVNDEPEDGENSCLTIQLTIDSTLEPKWEVVCNRKEARPISHSDRKLLSVANVGNNCAKDMVWGKYSVLQKYADAKGVLHDAHTAALREIASHADLHTLDDVGETLISVGQQYGVGFESQIKNKMFVQNGTFSSSVGLFEGNTPLNQKGTGSQRLLSMGLNIQASAGNALLLIDEVESGLEPYRLRSLLNEFRTTHTTAGQVIMTTHSPIAVAECTIGELLVVQSKGGTTHVVQLKSNDPDTDTTMQAQIRKNAEAFLCKRLIVCEGKTEIGFIRALDTYWEKTNSYRMAFKGIGTADGGGDTIFTCANTLRSCGYGLCLLMDSDLPKSESEKAALRQGGIAVFDWNQPNALEEQVFLNIP
;
A
#
# COMPACT_ATOMS: atom_id res chain seq x y z
N MET A 1 -33.71 5.38 15.78
CA MET A 1 -33.97 5.70 14.35
C MET A 1 -34.44 7.15 14.13
N THR A 2 -34.17 8.07 15.05
CA THR A 2 -34.79 9.44 15.02
C THR A 2 -33.77 10.59 15.12
N LEU A 3 -32.48 10.35 15.22
CA LEU A 3 -31.46 11.42 15.26
C LEU A 3 -30.62 11.52 13.99
N VAL A 4 -30.47 10.45 13.24
CA VAL A 4 -29.70 10.44 11.98
C VAL A 4 -30.48 11.05 10.82
N ASN A 5 -31.81 11.00 10.87
CA ASN A 5 -32.69 11.52 9.80
C ASN A 5 -32.96 13.04 9.83
N ARG A 6 -32.48 13.77 10.85
CA ARG A 6 -32.69 15.25 10.92
C ARG A 6 -31.49 16.08 10.47
N LEU A 7 -30.35 15.47 10.20
CA LEU A 7 -29.13 16.20 9.75
C LEU A 7 -28.83 16.08 8.26
N ALA A 8 -29.64 15.39 7.48
CA ALA A 8 -29.29 15.04 6.09
C ALA A 8 -30.27 15.44 4.98
N PHE A 9 -31.37 16.13 5.27
CA PHE A 9 -32.35 16.48 4.21
C PHE A 9 -32.69 17.97 4.17
N THR A 10 -31.83 18.74 3.52
CA THR A 10 -32.20 19.99 2.89
C THR A 10 -32.24 19.77 1.37
N GLU A 11 -33.00 20.58 0.61
CA GLU A 11 -33.18 20.48 -0.85
C GLU A 11 -31.86 20.36 -1.64
N ALA A 12 -30.74 20.83 -1.08
CA ALA A 12 -29.38 20.63 -1.61
C ALA A 12 -28.95 19.17 -1.71
N SER A 13 -29.52 18.25 -0.91
CA SER A 13 -29.15 16.82 -0.95
C SER A 13 -29.85 16.08 -2.10
N ALA A 14 -31.07 16.48 -2.46
CA ALA A 14 -31.80 15.92 -3.60
C ALA A 14 -31.14 16.34 -4.92
N TYR A 15 -30.66 17.58 -5.01
CA TYR A 15 -29.89 18.04 -6.17
C TYR A 15 -28.53 17.33 -6.31
N ARG A 16 -27.85 17.08 -5.20
CA ARG A 16 -26.59 16.27 -5.18
C ARG A 16 -26.83 14.81 -5.60
N PHE A 17 -27.96 14.22 -5.26
CA PHE A 17 -28.32 12.86 -5.68
C PHE A 17 -28.61 12.78 -7.19
N GLN A 18 -29.33 13.75 -7.75
CA GLN A 18 -29.60 13.81 -9.19
C GLN A 18 -28.33 14.08 -10.01
N VAL A 19 -27.47 14.99 -9.57
CA VAL A 19 -26.17 15.26 -10.23
C VAL A 19 -25.27 14.04 -10.15
N ARG A 20 -25.25 13.29 -9.05
CA ARG A 20 -24.49 12.03 -8.92
C ARG A 20 -24.96 10.97 -9.91
N TRP A 21 -26.26 10.81 -10.13
CA TRP A 21 -26.81 9.89 -11.15
C TRP A 21 -26.56 10.36 -12.57
N TYR A 22 -26.59 11.65 -12.82
CA TYR A 22 -26.30 12.20 -14.15
C TYR A 22 -24.82 12.06 -14.51
N ILE A 23 -23.92 12.28 -13.57
CA ILE A 23 -22.47 12.07 -13.75
C ILE A 23 -22.17 10.58 -13.92
N VAL A 24 -22.77 9.70 -13.13
CA VAL A 24 -22.62 8.23 -13.29
C VAL A 24 -23.19 7.79 -14.64
N ALA A 25 -24.29 8.31 -15.10
CA ALA A 25 -24.86 8.01 -16.42
C ALA A 25 -23.99 8.54 -17.56
N GLN A 26 -23.37 9.71 -17.41
CA GLN A 26 -22.42 10.24 -18.40
C GLN A 26 -21.10 9.44 -18.41
N ILE A 27 -20.60 8.99 -17.24
CA ILE A 27 -19.42 8.11 -17.15
C ILE A 27 -19.71 6.78 -17.85
N VAL A 28 -20.87 6.17 -17.62
CA VAL A 28 -21.29 4.93 -18.28
C VAL A 28 -21.46 5.11 -19.80
N LEU A 29 -21.87 6.29 -20.26
CA LEU A 29 -22.00 6.60 -21.69
C LEU A 29 -20.65 6.89 -22.38
N VAL A 30 -19.64 7.37 -21.64
CA VAL A 30 -18.27 7.57 -22.14
C VAL A 30 -17.51 6.23 -22.17
N GLU A 31 -17.84 5.29 -21.26
CA GLU A 31 -17.29 3.92 -21.29
C GLU A 31 -17.66 3.12 -22.55
N GLN A 32 -18.75 3.49 -23.24
CA GLN A 32 -19.18 2.80 -24.48
C GLN A 32 -18.44 3.26 -25.74
N SER A 33 -17.52 4.22 -25.69
CA SER A 33 -16.83 4.76 -26.86
C SER A 33 -15.32 4.58 -26.89
N LEU A 34 -14.74 3.94 -25.87
CA LEU A 34 -13.30 3.61 -25.85
C LEU A 34 -13.15 2.09 -25.72
N ASP A 35 -12.73 1.45 -26.79
CA ASP A 35 -12.30 0.04 -26.85
C ASP A 35 -11.04 -0.18 -25.97
N PHE A 36 -11.15 -0.05 -24.64
CA PHE A 36 -10.11 -0.38 -23.68
C PHE A 36 -10.39 -1.74 -23.03
N THR A 37 -10.35 -2.80 -23.81
CA THR A 37 -10.21 -4.18 -23.32
C THR A 37 -8.74 -4.59 -23.21
N GLU A 38 -7.85 -3.69 -22.75
CA GLU A 38 -6.48 -4.07 -22.38
C GLU A 38 -6.47 -4.55 -20.92
N GLY A 39 -5.87 -5.73 -20.68
CA GLY A 39 -5.91 -6.45 -19.42
C GLY A 39 -5.41 -5.63 -18.24
N ILE A 40 -6.05 -5.80 -17.11
CA ILE A 40 -5.72 -5.16 -15.82
C ILE A 40 -4.50 -5.89 -15.26
N MET A 41 -3.34 -5.21 -15.18
CA MET A 41 -2.14 -5.80 -14.61
C MET A 41 -2.32 -6.14 -13.11
N PHE A 42 -2.01 -7.38 -12.74
CA PHE A 42 -2.12 -7.88 -11.37
C PHE A 42 -0.83 -8.58 -10.96
N VAL A 43 -0.06 -8.00 -10.05
CA VAL A 43 1.17 -8.59 -9.52
C VAL A 43 0.83 -9.75 -8.60
N THR A 44 1.40 -10.91 -8.87
CA THR A 44 1.14 -12.16 -8.13
C THR A 44 2.31 -12.57 -7.26
N ASN A 45 3.54 -12.27 -7.69
CA ASN A 45 4.76 -12.59 -6.95
C ASN A 45 5.86 -11.56 -7.19
N LEU A 46 6.71 -11.37 -6.18
CA LEU A 46 7.89 -10.52 -6.23
C LEU A 46 9.07 -11.24 -5.55
N GLU A 47 10.11 -11.51 -6.31
CA GLU A 47 11.37 -12.03 -5.80
C GLU A 47 12.39 -10.88 -5.77
N ILE A 48 13.11 -10.73 -4.67
CA ILE A 48 14.07 -9.65 -4.45
C ILE A 48 15.39 -10.27 -3.95
N GLU A 49 16.49 -9.92 -4.59
CA GLU A 49 17.83 -10.31 -4.17
C GLU A 49 18.72 -9.05 -4.11
N HIS A 50 19.41 -8.86 -3.00
CA HIS A 50 20.43 -7.82 -2.74
C HIS A 50 19.97 -6.37 -2.98
N PHE A 51 18.73 -6.05 -2.61
CA PHE A 51 18.17 -4.71 -2.79
C PHE A 51 17.92 -4.01 -1.45
N ARG A 52 18.64 -2.93 -1.18
CA ARG A 52 18.54 -2.08 0.03
C ARG A 52 18.62 -2.91 1.32
N GLY A 53 17.56 -2.92 2.13
CA GLY A 53 17.46 -3.70 3.36
C GLY A 53 17.13 -5.18 3.16
N ILE A 54 17.02 -5.66 1.92
CA ILE A 54 16.65 -7.04 1.57
C ILE A 54 17.82 -7.75 0.91
N GLU A 55 18.40 -8.75 1.58
CA GLU A 55 19.32 -9.68 0.98
C GLU A 55 18.58 -10.70 0.11
N LYS A 56 17.48 -11.25 0.67
CA LYS A 56 16.60 -12.17 -0.03
C LYS A 56 15.16 -12.01 0.43
N GLY A 57 14.23 -11.96 -0.52
CA GLY A 57 12.80 -11.90 -0.24
C GLY A 57 11.98 -12.56 -1.35
N ASN A 58 10.94 -13.27 -0.93
CA ASN A 58 9.92 -13.81 -1.83
C ASN A 58 8.55 -13.44 -1.27
N ILE A 59 7.82 -12.63 -2.01
CA ILE A 59 6.54 -12.05 -1.61
C ILE A 59 5.47 -12.52 -2.58
N SER A 60 4.57 -13.38 -2.11
CA SER A 60 3.38 -13.76 -2.86
C SER A 60 2.20 -12.89 -2.43
N PHE A 61 1.51 -12.33 -3.40
CA PHE A 61 0.33 -11.51 -3.19
C PHE A 61 -0.93 -12.36 -3.36
N SER A 62 -1.92 -12.15 -2.48
CA SER A 62 -3.20 -12.86 -2.58
C SER A 62 -3.89 -12.54 -3.91
N LEU A 63 -4.42 -13.56 -4.57
CA LEU A 63 -5.22 -13.40 -5.77
C LEU A 63 -6.69 -13.06 -5.48
N ASP A 64 -7.10 -13.19 -4.21
CA ASP A 64 -8.48 -13.01 -3.78
C ASP A 64 -8.85 -11.55 -3.52
N SER A 65 -7.84 -10.68 -3.31
CA SER A 65 -8.04 -9.25 -3.09
C SER A 65 -7.20 -8.40 -4.03
N ARG A 66 -7.81 -7.36 -4.57
CA ARG A 66 -7.11 -6.34 -5.36
C ARG A 66 -6.46 -5.26 -4.48
N VAL A 67 -6.88 -5.17 -3.24
CA VAL A 67 -6.28 -4.27 -2.24
C VAL A 67 -5.39 -5.08 -1.34
N ILE A 68 -4.12 -4.71 -1.27
CA ILE A 68 -3.12 -5.34 -0.43
C ILE A 68 -2.50 -4.29 0.46
N CYS A 69 -2.65 -4.48 1.77
CA CYS A 69 -2.11 -3.59 2.79
C CYS A 69 -0.97 -4.31 3.53
N MET A 70 0.26 -3.91 3.28
CA MET A 70 1.43 -4.43 3.96
C MET A 70 1.57 -3.78 5.33
N ILE A 71 1.55 -4.60 6.37
CA ILE A 71 1.66 -4.20 7.78
C ILE A 71 2.88 -4.85 8.44
N GLY A 72 3.26 -4.37 9.61
CA GLY A 72 4.38 -4.88 10.38
C GLY A 72 5.18 -3.75 11.01
N ALA A 73 6.14 -4.11 11.83
CA ALA A 73 6.97 -3.17 12.59
C ALA A 73 7.72 -2.16 11.69
N GLY A 74 8.21 -1.07 12.27
CA GLY A 74 9.18 -0.22 11.61
C GLY A 74 10.42 -1.02 11.17
N ASP A 75 11.03 -0.61 10.06
CA ASP A 75 12.20 -1.28 9.45
C ASP A 75 11.96 -2.72 8.99
N SER A 76 10.72 -3.13 8.74
CA SER A 76 10.38 -4.46 8.22
C SER A 76 10.41 -4.54 6.68
N THR A 77 11.08 -3.60 6.02
CA THR A 77 11.32 -3.56 4.56
C THR A 77 10.09 -3.29 3.68
N LYS A 78 8.94 -2.91 4.23
CA LYS A 78 7.70 -2.62 3.47
C LYS A 78 7.88 -1.60 2.34
N SER A 79 8.49 -0.44 2.65
CA SER A 79 8.79 0.60 1.64
C SER A 79 9.79 0.13 0.59
N THR A 80 10.72 -0.77 0.97
CA THR A 80 11.65 -1.42 0.03
C THR A 80 10.91 -2.32 -0.95
N VAL A 81 9.89 -3.05 -0.50
CA VAL A 81 9.01 -3.88 -1.35
C VAL A 81 8.25 -3.00 -2.36
N ILE A 82 7.62 -1.90 -1.90
CA ILE A 82 6.97 -0.92 -2.80
C ILE A 82 7.98 -0.43 -3.86
N LYS A 83 9.19 -0.08 -3.42
CA LYS A 83 10.22 0.43 -4.33
C LYS A 83 10.72 -0.62 -5.32
N ALA A 84 10.82 -1.88 -4.91
CA ALA A 84 11.17 -2.99 -5.79
C ALA A 84 10.11 -3.20 -6.90
N ILE A 85 8.82 -3.14 -6.53
CA ILE A 85 7.71 -3.22 -7.51
C ILE A 85 7.79 -2.03 -8.47
N GLU A 86 7.99 -0.81 -7.97
CA GLU A 86 8.15 0.38 -8.82
C GLU A 86 9.31 0.20 -9.80
N TRP A 87 10.44 -0.32 -9.37
CA TRP A 87 11.64 -0.44 -10.20
C TRP A 87 11.54 -1.53 -11.26
N VAL A 88 11.02 -2.69 -10.94
CA VAL A 88 10.89 -3.80 -11.91
C VAL A 88 9.92 -3.44 -13.03
N PHE A 89 8.90 -2.63 -12.75
CA PHE A 89 7.93 -2.15 -13.74
C PHE A 89 8.17 -0.71 -14.20
N TRP A 90 9.38 -0.17 -14.00
CA TRP A 90 9.72 1.22 -14.34
C TRP A 90 9.48 1.51 -15.84
N PRO A 91 8.63 2.50 -16.17
CA PRO A 91 8.17 2.70 -17.55
C PRO A 91 9.15 3.44 -18.46
N SER A 92 10.31 3.82 -17.94
CA SER A 92 11.31 4.61 -18.66
C SER A 92 12.67 3.90 -18.69
N TRP A 93 13.61 4.43 -19.46
CA TRP A 93 14.99 3.95 -19.53
C TRP A 93 15.89 4.55 -18.44
N ASN A 94 15.51 5.70 -17.88
CA ASN A 94 16.32 6.53 -16.99
C ASN A 94 16.12 6.21 -15.50
N LEU A 95 16.16 4.96 -15.11
CA LEU A 95 16.23 4.59 -13.70
C LEU A 95 17.64 4.92 -13.18
N ILE A 96 17.72 5.71 -12.12
CA ILE A 96 18.99 6.08 -11.49
C ILE A 96 19.17 5.23 -10.24
N ALA A 97 20.13 4.33 -10.27
CA ALA A 97 20.58 3.55 -9.12
C ALA A 97 21.87 4.12 -8.54
N CYS A 98 22.15 3.81 -7.29
CA CYS A 98 23.39 4.18 -6.61
C CYS A 98 23.83 3.04 -5.68
N ASP A 99 25.07 3.12 -5.18
CA ASP A 99 25.65 2.08 -4.30
C ASP A 99 24.80 1.80 -3.05
N ASN A 100 24.09 2.81 -2.53
CA ASN A 100 23.20 2.65 -1.37
C ASN A 100 21.94 1.81 -1.67
N ASP A 101 21.67 1.48 -2.92
CA ASP A 101 20.56 0.61 -3.30
C ASP A 101 20.94 -0.87 -3.23
N PHE A 102 22.24 -1.19 -3.13
CA PHE A 102 22.73 -2.56 -2.92
C PHE A 102 22.66 -2.95 -1.44
N TYR A 103 22.33 -4.21 -1.15
CA TYR A 103 22.33 -4.70 0.21
C TYR A 103 23.71 -4.59 0.84
N GLY A 104 23.81 -3.96 2.00
CA GLY A 104 25.09 -3.68 2.65
C GLY A 104 26.04 -2.77 1.86
N CYS A 105 25.56 -2.08 0.82
CA CYS A 105 26.37 -1.30 -0.15
C CYS A 105 27.43 -2.17 -0.89
N ASP A 106 27.19 -3.49 -1.00
CA ASP A 106 28.09 -4.41 -1.70
C ASP A 106 27.71 -4.51 -3.19
N THR A 107 28.41 -3.76 -4.02
CA THR A 107 28.20 -3.74 -5.47
C THR A 107 28.80 -4.95 -6.20
N SER A 108 29.51 -5.84 -5.50
CA SER A 108 30.07 -7.07 -6.10
C SER A 108 28.98 -8.10 -6.41
N VAL A 109 27.82 -8.00 -5.75
CA VAL A 109 26.66 -8.86 -5.97
C VAL A 109 25.54 -8.03 -6.61
N PRO A 110 24.99 -8.44 -7.77
CA PRO A 110 23.98 -7.66 -8.48
C PRO A 110 22.65 -7.63 -7.72
N ILE A 111 21.94 -6.51 -7.86
CA ILE A 111 20.52 -6.43 -7.50
C ILE A 111 19.73 -7.22 -8.53
N ILE A 112 18.86 -8.12 -8.09
CA ILE A 112 17.90 -8.82 -8.95
C ILE A 112 16.51 -8.68 -8.37
N ILE A 113 15.59 -8.16 -9.18
CA ILE A 113 14.18 -8.03 -8.80
C ILE A 113 13.35 -8.69 -9.90
N ARG A 114 12.54 -9.70 -9.55
CA ARG A 114 11.62 -10.37 -10.46
C ARG A 114 10.18 -10.09 -10.06
N GLY A 115 9.43 -9.45 -10.93
CA GLY A 115 8.00 -9.21 -10.77
C GLY A 115 7.18 -10.10 -11.69
N THR A 116 6.34 -10.94 -11.12
CA THR A 116 5.41 -11.82 -11.86
C THR A 116 4.01 -11.23 -11.81
N PHE A 117 3.34 -11.15 -12.95
CA PHE A 117 2.01 -10.58 -13.06
C PHE A 117 1.12 -11.34 -14.03
N LYS A 118 -0.18 -11.30 -13.80
CA LYS A 118 -1.25 -11.81 -14.67
C LYS A 118 -2.00 -10.66 -15.34
N GLU A 119 -2.99 -10.99 -16.17
CA GLU A 119 -3.78 -10.01 -16.95
C GLU A 119 -2.85 -9.16 -17.83
N ILE A 120 -2.10 -9.86 -18.67
CA ILE A 120 -1.03 -9.30 -19.50
C ILE A 120 -1.65 -8.55 -20.70
N PRO A 121 -1.22 -7.31 -21.00
CA PRO A 121 -1.66 -6.61 -22.20
C PRO A 121 -1.47 -7.45 -23.47
N SER A 122 -2.51 -7.53 -24.31
CA SER A 122 -2.52 -8.37 -25.54
C SER A 122 -1.33 -8.11 -26.46
N LYS A 123 -0.87 -6.85 -26.52
CA LYS A 123 0.32 -6.46 -27.29
C LYS A 123 1.63 -7.10 -26.83
N LEU A 124 1.69 -7.63 -25.60
CA LEU A 124 2.89 -8.28 -25.06
C LEU A 124 2.89 -9.80 -25.26
N ILE A 125 1.73 -10.42 -25.48
CA ILE A 125 1.59 -11.88 -25.56
C ILE A 125 1.61 -12.43 -27.01
N THR A 126 1.97 -11.61 -27.97
CA THR A 126 2.14 -12.07 -29.36
C THR A 126 3.39 -12.97 -29.48
N GLU A 127 3.40 -13.90 -30.44
CA GLU A 127 4.53 -14.86 -30.61
C GLU A 127 5.86 -14.17 -30.92
N ASP A 128 5.82 -13.07 -31.66
CA ASP A 128 7.00 -12.25 -31.97
C ASP A 128 7.51 -11.47 -30.79
N LYS A 129 6.73 -11.34 -29.71
CA LYS A 129 7.13 -10.69 -28.43
C LYS A 129 7.37 -11.72 -27.33
N PHE A 130 6.45 -11.85 -26.39
CA PHE A 130 6.65 -12.64 -25.16
C PHE A 130 5.63 -13.78 -24.98
N GLY A 131 4.84 -14.11 -25.99
CA GLY A 131 3.86 -15.21 -25.91
C GLY A 131 4.49 -16.55 -25.50
N LEU A 132 5.70 -16.81 -25.97
CA LEU A 132 6.46 -18.02 -25.63
C LEU A 132 7.14 -17.99 -24.25
N TYR A 133 7.02 -16.89 -23.50
CA TYR A 133 7.57 -16.70 -22.14
C TYR A 133 6.49 -16.79 -21.06
N LEU A 134 5.25 -17.08 -21.43
CA LEU A 134 4.17 -17.26 -20.47
C LEU A 134 4.46 -18.40 -19.51
N ARG A 135 4.14 -18.22 -18.24
CA ARG A 135 4.44 -19.13 -17.13
C ARG A 135 3.17 -19.53 -16.37
N LYS A 136 3.22 -20.66 -15.68
CA LYS A 136 2.23 -21.02 -14.64
C LYS A 136 2.27 -20.00 -13.50
N PRO A 137 1.10 -19.65 -12.91
CA PRO A 137 1.07 -18.85 -11.68
C PRO A 137 1.76 -19.59 -10.53
N HIS A 138 2.34 -18.84 -9.58
CA HIS A 138 2.96 -19.35 -8.35
C HIS A 138 4.21 -20.25 -8.52
N VAL A 139 4.74 -20.41 -9.73
CA VAL A 139 6.01 -21.10 -9.93
C VAL A 139 7.14 -20.09 -9.77
N LEU A 140 8.06 -20.34 -8.84
CA LEU A 140 9.26 -19.52 -8.66
C LEU A 140 10.16 -19.62 -9.89
N PHE A 141 11.02 -18.62 -10.07
CA PHE A 141 12.00 -18.64 -11.13
C PHE A 141 13.11 -19.66 -10.77
N GLU A 142 13.14 -20.78 -11.51
CA GLU A 142 14.13 -21.84 -11.37
C GLU A 142 14.50 -22.37 -12.75
N PRO A 143 15.67 -22.00 -13.33
CA PRO A 143 16.05 -22.40 -14.67
C PRO A 143 16.05 -23.93 -14.86
N GLY A 144 15.43 -24.38 -15.96
CA GLY A 144 15.32 -25.79 -16.31
C GLY A 144 14.08 -26.51 -15.76
N VAL A 145 13.31 -25.90 -14.86
CA VAL A 145 12.03 -26.44 -14.38
C VAL A 145 10.93 -26.04 -15.36
N ASN A 146 10.05 -27.00 -15.72
CA ASN A 146 8.94 -26.71 -16.62
C ASN A 146 7.90 -25.81 -15.96
N ASP A 147 7.75 -24.60 -16.47
CA ASP A 147 6.81 -23.58 -16.05
C ASP A 147 5.76 -23.22 -17.11
N GLU A 148 5.59 -24.08 -18.14
CA GLU A 148 4.62 -23.86 -19.21
C GLU A 148 3.17 -23.93 -18.71
N PRO A 149 2.33 -22.92 -18.99
CA PRO A 149 0.93 -22.97 -18.62
C PRO A 149 0.22 -24.09 -19.38
N GLU A 150 -0.72 -24.76 -18.72
CA GLU A 150 -1.61 -25.71 -19.38
C GLU A 150 -2.74 -24.97 -20.11
N ASP A 151 -3.36 -25.62 -21.10
CA ASP A 151 -4.47 -25.05 -21.85
C ASP A 151 -5.61 -24.65 -20.91
N GLY A 152 -5.98 -23.37 -20.92
CA GLY A 152 -7.03 -22.82 -20.06
C GLY A 152 -6.58 -22.34 -18.67
N GLU A 153 -5.30 -22.50 -18.32
CA GLU A 153 -4.75 -21.90 -17.10
C GLU A 153 -4.49 -20.38 -17.24
N ASN A 154 -4.68 -19.66 -16.15
CA ASN A 154 -4.27 -18.26 -16.06
C ASN A 154 -2.74 -18.17 -16.20
N SER A 155 -2.26 -17.60 -17.30
CA SER A 155 -0.85 -17.43 -17.54
C SER A 155 -0.30 -16.16 -16.92
N CYS A 156 0.96 -16.19 -16.50
CA CYS A 156 1.69 -15.06 -15.95
C CYS A 156 2.91 -14.72 -16.80
N LEU A 157 3.37 -13.48 -16.71
CA LEU A 157 4.64 -13.04 -17.27
C LEU A 157 5.55 -12.56 -16.13
N THR A 158 6.85 -12.84 -16.23
CA THR A 158 7.83 -12.38 -15.23
C THR A 158 8.82 -11.44 -15.90
N ILE A 159 8.94 -10.24 -15.35
CA ILE A 159 9.99 -9.27 -15.71
C ILE A 159 11.07 -9.31 -14.63
N GLN A 160 12.32 -9.41 -15.07
CA GLN A 160 13.50 -9.30 -14.22
C GLN A 160 14.19 -7.96 -14.48
N LEU A 161 14.49 -7.24 -13.41
CA LEU A 161 15.44 -6.13 -13.39
C LEU A 161 16.74 -6.62 -12.79
N THR A 162 17.85 -6.41 -13.48
CA THR A 162 19.20 -6.66 -12.98
C THR A 162 19.99 -5.36 -13.00
N ILE A 163 20.67 -5.04 -11.89
CA ILE A 163 21.61 -3.91 -11.77
C ILE A 163 22.91 -4.45 -11.18
N ASP A 164 23.97 -4.36 -11.93
CA ASP A 164 25.32 -4.76 -11.50
C ASP A 164 26.17 -3.55 -11.06
N SER A 165 27.45 -3.74 -10.83
CA SER A 165 28.39 -2.71 -10.41
C SER A 165 28.55 -1.55 -11.39
N THR A 166 28.03 -1.65 -12.61
CA THR A 166 28.02 -0.55 -13.59
C THR A 166 26.88 0.44 -13.34
N LEU A 167 25.95 0.10 -12.44
CA LEU A 167 24.72 0.85 -12.12
C LEU A 167 23.76 0.98 -13.31
N GLU A 168 23.98 0.24 -14.40
CA GLU A 168 23.10 0.26 -15.56
C GLU A 168 21.96 -0.75 -15.39
N PRO A 169 20.68 -0.33 -15.37
CA PRO A 169 19.56 -1.23 -15.21
C PRO A 169 19.25 -1.99 -16.51
N LYS A 170 19.07 -3.29 -16.40
CA LYS A 170 18.68 -4.19 -17.49
C LYS A 170 17.34 -4.84 -17.18
N TRP A 171 16.37 -4.69 -18.07
CA TRP A 171 15.06 -5.33 -17.94
C TRP A 171 14.91 -6.42 -18.99
N GLU A 172 14.50 -7.60 -18.54
CA GLU A 172 14.33 -8.78 -19.36
C GLU A 172 13.06 -9.54 -18.96
N VAL A 173 12.40 -10.12 -19.92
CA VAL A 173 11.35 -11.12 -19.66
C VAL A 173 12.03 -12.46 -19.48
N VAL A 174 11.69 -13.17 -18.41
CA VAL A 174 12.30 -14.43 -18.03
C VAL A 174 11.26 -15.54 -17.88
N CYS A 175 11.63 -16.75 -18.26
CA CYS A 175 10.94 -17.98 -17.93
C CYS A 175 11.96 -19.08 -17.66
N ASN A 176 11.54 -20.21 -17.05
CA ASN A 176 12.45 -21.27 -16.71
C ASN A 176 12.97 -22.07 -17.91
N ARG A 177 12.27 -21.97 -19.07
CA ARG A 177 12.49 -22.80 -20.25
C ARG A 177 13.35 -22.16 -21.34
N LYS A 178 13.53 -20.84 -21.32
CA LYS A 178 14.22 -20.07 -22.37
C LYS A 178 15.20 -19.07 -21.79
N GLU A 179 16.16 -18.66 -22.60
CA GLU A 179 17.04 -17.54 -22.28
C GLU A 179 16.23 -16.23 -22.10
N ALA A 180 16.72 -15.37 -21.25
CA ALA A 180 16.11 -14.08 -20.96
C ALA A 180 16.04 -13.23 -22.23
N ARG A 181 14.93 -12.48 -22.41
CA ARG A 181 14.71 -11.61 -23.55
C ARG A 181 14.53 -10.17 -23.12
N PRO A 182 15.30 -9.20 -23.64
CA PRO A 182 15.16 -7.80 -23.29
C PRO A 182 13.74 -7.27 -23.58
N ILE A 183 13.21 -6.45 -22.64
CA ILE A 183 11.94 -5.75 -22.80
C ILE A 183 12.17 -4.25 -22.94
N SER A 184 11.62 -3.64 -23.99
CA SER A 184 11.79 -2.22 -24.26
C SER A 184 11.03 -1.34 -23.26
N HIS A 185 11.45 -0.07 -23.12
CA HIS A 185 10.70 0.90 -22.30
C HIS A 185 9.30 1.20 -22.86
N SER A 186 9.11 1.10 -24.18
CA SER A 186 7.80 1.26 -24.82
C SER A 186 6.85 0.12 -24.46
N ASP A 187 7.36 -1.11 -24.34
CA ASP A 187 6.57 -2.25 -23.88
C ASP A 187 6.24 -2.16 -22.40
N ARG A 188 7.20 -1.72 -21.53
CA ARG A 188 6.93 -1.50 -20.11
C ARG A 188 5.93 -0.38 -19.81
N LYS A 189 5.81 0.62 -20.71
CA LYS A 189 4.76 1.65 -20.60
C LYS A 189 3.34 1.12 -20.70
N LEU A 190 3.15 -0.05 -21.34
CA LEU A 190 1.85 -0.72 -21.37
C LEU A 190 1.43 -1.25 -19.99
N LEU A 191 2.39 -1.41 -19.07
CA LEU A 191 2.17 -1.81 -17.70
C LEU A 191 1.91 -0.53 -16.88
N SER A 192 0.67 -0.13 -16.76
CA SER A 192 0.28 1.11 -16.07
C SER A 192 0.58 1.03 -14.56
N VAL A 193 1.73 1.53 -14.14
CA VAL A 193 2.11 1.62 -12.72
C VAL A 193 2.10 3.07 -12.28
N ALA A 194 1.34 3.35 -11.22
CA ALA A 194 1.26 4.65 -10.60
C ALA A 194 1.77 4.59 -9.16
N ASN A 195 2.79 5.39 -8.85
CA ASN A 195 3.31 5.53 -7.49
C ASN A 195 2.88 6.87 -6.90
N VAL A 196 2.15 6.83 -5.79
CA VAL A 196 1.79 8.00 -5.01
C VAL A 196 2.81 8.18 -3.89
N GLY A 197 3.81 9.01 -4.16
CA GLY A 197 4.83 9.35 -3.18
C GLY A 197 4.36 10.36 -2.13
N ASN A 198 5.24 10.69 -1.18
CA ASN A 198 4.94 11.66 -0.11
C ASN A 198 4.96 13.12 -0.59
N ASN A 199 5.55 13.42 -1.75
CA ASN A 199 5.61 14.78 -2.31
C ASN A 199 4.63 14.92 -3.49
N CYS A 200 3.34 15.05 -3.18
CA CYS A 200 2.27 15.23 -4.15
C CYS A 200 2.12 16.68 -4.65
N ALA A 201 2.84 17.64 -4.08
CA ALA A 201 2.79 19.04 -4.51
C ALA A 201 3.18 19.22 -5.99
N LYS A 202 4.13 18.42 -6.47
CA LYS A 202 4.56 18.40 -7.88
C LYS A 202 3.47 17.93 -8.84
N ASP A 203 2.53 17.11 -8.36
CA ASP A 203 1.45 16.58 -9.16
C ASP A 203 0.37 17.62 -9.44
N MET A 204 0.32 18.71 -8.67
CA MET A 204 -0.59 19.84 -8.84
C MET A 204 -0.05 20.93 -9.76
N VAL A 205 1.09 20.70 -10.39
CA VAL A 205 1.76 21.62 -11.31
C VAL A 205 2.01 20.90 -12.63
N TRP A 206 1.78 21.62 -13.75
CA TRP A 206 2.07 21.06 -15.07
C TRP A 206 3.59 20.92 -15.28
N GLY A 207 4.03 19.70 -15.57
CA GLY A 207 5.45 19.40 -15.77
C GLY A 207 5.66 17.98 -16.29
N LYS A 208 6.79 17.74 -16.96
CA LYS A 208 7.11 16.51 -17.71
C LYS A 208 6.86 15.18 -16.97
N TYR A 209 6.79 15.20 -15.64
CA TYR A 209 6.59 13.98 -14.81
C TYR A 209 5.42 14.12 -13.84
N SER A 210 4.61 15.18 -13.97
CA SER A 210 3.44 15.37 -13.11
C SER A 210 2.28 14.45 -13.54
N VAL A 211 1.40 14.15 -12.60
CA VAL A 211 0.18 13.39 -12.88
C VAL A 211 -0.76 14.16 -13.81
N LEU A 212 -0.79 15.49 -13.70
CA LEU A 212 -1.54 16.35 -14.61
C LEU A 212 -1.10 16.18 -16.06
N GLN A 213 0.22 16.07 -16.30
CA GLN A 213 0.76 15.82 -17.64
C GLN A 213 0.30 14.46 -18.14
N LYS A 214 0.42 13.39 -17.31
CA LYS A 214 -0.03 12.04 -17.67
C LYS A 214 -1.51 12.01 -18.01
N TYR A 215 -2.34 12.69 -17.22
CA TYR A 215 -3.78 12.78 -17.45
C TYR A 215 -4.12 13.47 -18.77
N ALA A 216 -3.45 14.56 -19.09
CA ALA A 216 -3.68 15.30 -20.31
C ALA A 216 -3.12 14.60 -21.55
N ASP A 217 -1.98 13.91 -21.44
CA ASP A 217 -1.44 13.08 -22.51
C ASP A 217 -2.41 11.92 -22.84
N ALA A 218 -3.03 11.31 -21.84
CA ALA A 218 -4.07 10.29 -22.03
C ALA A 218 -5.30 10.82 -22.76
N LYS A 219 -5.63 12.14 -22.62
CA LYS A 219 -6.73 12.79 -23.35
C LYS A 219 -6.31 13.47 -24.66
N GLY A 220 -5.04 13.43 -25.04
CA GLY A 220 -4.53 14.01 -26.31
C GLY A 220 -4.53 15.54 -26.39
N VAL A 221 -4.70 16.24 -25.26
CA VAL A 221 -4.99 17.70 -25.23
C VAL A 221 -3.72 18.58 -25.14
N LEU A 222 -2.54 18.02 -24.83
CA LEU A 222 -1.48 18.83 -24.21
C LEU A 222 -0.32 19.27 -25.06
N HIS A 223 0.00 18.60 -26.15
CA HIS A 223 1.23 18.94 -26.89
C HIS A 223 1.16 20.34 -27.51
N ASP A 224 -0.02 20.73 -27.94
CA ASP A 224 -0.24 22.04 -28.57
C ASP A 224 -0.43 23.18 -27.55
N ALA A 225 -1.14 22.92 -26.45
CA ALA A 225 -1.42 23.93 -25.42
C ALA A 225 -0.19 24.35 -24.62
N HIS A 226 0.68 23.41 -24.24
CA HIS A 226 1.91 23.70 -23.50
C HIS A 226 2.91 24.48 -24.38
N THR A 227 3.02 24.10 -25.64
CA THR A 227 3.90 24.78 -26.60
C THR A 227 3.38 26.18 -26.97
N ALA A 228 2.09 26.36 -27.10
CA ALA A 228 1.43 27.64 -27.33
C ALA A 228 1.58 28.57 -26.12
N ALA A 229 1.29 28.06 -24.89
CA ALA A 229 1.43 28.83 -23.66
C ALA A 229 2.88 29.29 -23.41
N LEU A 230 3.87 28.48 -23.72
CA LEU A 230 5.29 28.89 -23.68
C LEU A 230 5.64 29.94 -24.70
N ARG A 231 4.96 30.00 -25.85
CA ARG A 231 5.16 31.02 -26.91
C ARG A 231 4.44 32.35 -26.60
N GLU A 232 3.35 32.29 -25.88
CA GLU A 232 2.56 33.50 -25.51
C GLU A 232 2.93 34.10 -24.13
N ILE A 233 3.98 33.62 -23.50
CA ILE A 233 4.50 34.15 -22.22
C ILE A 233 4.64 35.66 -22.18
N ALA A 234 4.70 36.34 -23.33
CA ALA A 234 4.85 37.79 -23.40
C ALA A 234 3.53 38.58 -23.35
N SER A 235 2.37 37.98 -23.56
CA SER A 235 1.12 38.73 -23.60
C SER A 235 -0.15 37.86 -23.51
N HIS A 236 -0.62 37.49 -22.34
CA HIS A 236 -1.95 36.90 -22.09
C HIS A 236 -2.10 35.43 -22.49
N ALA A 237 -1.42 34.55 -21.76
CA ALA A 237 -1.63 33.10 -21.91
C ALA A 237 -3.10 32.73 -21.66
N ASP A 238 -3.80 32.29 -22.69
CA ASP A 238 -5.12 31.71 -22.62
C ASP A 238 -4.98 30.23 -22.20
N LEU A 239 -5.38 29.93 -20.97
CA LEU A 239 -5.31 28.59 -20.39
C LEU A 239 -6.68 27.90 -20.35
N HIS A 240 -7.69 28.44 -21.03
CA HIS A 240 -9.07 27.91 -21.04
C HIS A 240 -9.12 26.46 -21.55
N THR A 241 -8.21 26.05 -22.43
CA THR A 241 -8.13 24.65 -22.89
C THR A 241 -7.80 23.64 -21.77
N LEU A 242 -7.35 24.11 -20.61
CA LEU A 242 -7.03 23.30 -19.42
C LEU A 242 -8.15 23.31 -18.36
N ASP A 243 -9.22 24.08 -18.58
CA ASP A 243 -10.31 24.26 -17.58
C ASP A 243 -11.07 22.93 -17.33
N ASP A 244 -11.19 22.06 -18.34
CA ASP A 244 -11.77 20.72 -18.21
C ASP A 244 -11.03 19.85 -17.15
N VAL A 245 -9.74 20.07 -17.00
CA VAL A 245 -8.94 19.38 -15.98
C VAL A 245 -9.28 19.88 -14.58
N GLY A 246 -9.54 21.18 -14.44
CA GLY A 246 -10.01 21.78 -13.19
C GLY A 246 -11.36 21.20 -12.73
N GLU A 247 -12.29 21.02 -13.64
CA GLU A 247 -13.59 20.41 -13.37
C GLU A 247 -13.46 18.93 -12.98
N THR A 248 -12.60 18.19 -13.68
CA THR A 248 -12.29 16.81 -13.32
C THR A 248 -11.65 16.72 -11.93
N LEU A 249 -10.76 17.64 -11.59
CA LEU A 249 -10.13 17.68 -10.28
C LEU A 249 -11.13 17.98 -9.15
N ILE A 250 -12.12 18.86 -9.39
CA ILE A 250 -13.20 19.11 -8.43
C ILE A 250 -13.99 17.83 -8.18
N SER A 251 -14.37 17.13 -9.25
CA SER A 251 -15.10 15.87 -9.18
C SER A 251 -14.31 14.80 -8.39
N VAL A 252 -13.05 14.61 -8.73
CA VAL A 252 -12.13 13.70 -8.02
C VAL A 252 -11.96 14.12 -6.56
N GLY A 253 -11.71 15.40 -6.30
CA GLY A 253 -11.56 15.90 -4.94
C GLY A 253 -12.80 15.67 -4.07
N GLN A 254 -13.99 15.91 -4.60
CA GLN A 254 -15.24 15.67 -3.90
C GLN A 254 -15.47 14.19 -3.61
N GLN A 255 -15.13 13.30 -4.55
CA GLN A 255 -15.19 11.86 -4.38
C GLN A 255 -14.31 11.38 -3.20
N TYR A 256 -13.12 11.95 -3.04
CA TYR A 256 -12.19 11.62 -1.98
C TYR A 256 -12.26 12.53 -0.75
N GLY A 257 -13.29 13.37 -0.64
CA GLY A 257 -13.54 14.19 0.53
C GLY A 257 -12.67 15.45 0.64
N VAL A 258 -12.13 15.94 -0.48
CA VAL A 258 -11.47 17.24 -0.55
C VAL A 258 -12.52 18.32 -0.87
N GLY A 259 -12.72 19.26 0.06
CA GLY A 259 -13.59 20.43 -0.17
C GLY A 259 -12.83 21.55 -0.88
N PHE A 260 -13.51 22.24 -1.80
CA PHE A 260 -13.03 23.47 -2.42
C PHE A 260 -14.00 24.61 -2.10
N GLU A 261 -13.44 25.71 -1.62
CA GLU A 261 -14.24 26.92 -1.27
C GLU A 261 -14.42 27.85 -2.47
N SER A 262 -13.60 27.70 -3.50
CA SER A 262 -13.60 28.55 -4.69
C SER A 262 -13.38 27.75 -5.95
N GLN A 263 -13.65 28.36 -7.11
CA GLN A 263 -13.42 27.76 -8.43
C GLN A 263 -11.92 27.48 -8.65
N ILE A 264 -11.61 26.28 -9.12
CA ILE A 264 -10.26 25.89 -9.52
C ILE A 264 -9.97 26.49 -10.92
N LYS A 265 -8.82 27.17 -11.03
CA LYS A 265 -8.38 27.78 -12.28
C LYS A 265 -6.93 27.48 -12.54
N ASN A 266 -6.59 27.34 -13.81
CA ASN A 266 -5.20 27.27 -14.26
C ASN A 266 -4.63 28.68 -14.30
N LYS A 267 -3.47 28.87 -13.64
CA LYS A 267 -2.75 30.15 -13.64
C LYS A 267 -1.25 29.92 -13.78
N MET A 268 -0.57 30.82 -14.46
CA MET A 268 0.88 30.86 -14.48
C MET A 268 1.44 31.48 -13.20
N PHE A 269 2.56 30.96 -12.72
CA PHE A 269 3.33 31.55 -11.63
C PHE A 269 4.84 31.47 -11.93
N VAL A 270 5.59 32.43 -11.41
CA VAL A 270 7.04 32.52 -11.59
C VAL A 270 7.72 32.05 -10.30
N GLN A 271 8.70 31.13 -10.41
CA GLN A 271 9.53 30.72 -9.29
C GLN A 271 10.86 31.49 -9.30
N ASN A 272 11.31 31.90 -8.09
CA ASN A 272 12.62 32.58 -7.93
C ASN A 272 13.77 31.58 -8.19
N GLY A 273 14.68 31.95 -9.11
CA GLY A 273 15.99 31.29 -9.25
C GLY A 273 16.33 30.69 -10.60
N THR A 274 15.38 30.40 -11.45
CA THR A 274 15.54 30.10 -12.88
C THR A 274 14.28 30.55 -13.60
N PHE A 275 14.41 31.10 -14.81
CA PHE A 275 13.28 31.51 -15.64
C PHE A 275 12.44 30.33 -16.12
N SER A 276 12.00 29.49 -15.20
CA SER A 276 11.03 28.43 -15.47
C SER A 276 9.67 28.89 -14.96
N SER A 277 8.85 29.43 -15.83
CA SER A 277 7.44 29.62 -15.56
C SER A 277 6.78 28.25 -15.49
N SER A 278 6.05 27.99 -14.43
CA SER A 278 5.25 26.76 -14.28
C SER A 278 3.77 27.09 -14.33
N VAL A 279 3.01 26.29 -15.04
CA VAL A 279 1.54 26.33 -15.00
C VAL A 279 1.08 25.44 -13.86
N GLY A 280 0.15 25.90 -13.04
CA GLY A 280 -0.40 25.16 -11.92
C GLY A 280 -1.91 25.30 -11.84
N LEU A 281 -2.51 24.45 -11.03
CA LEU A 281 -3.92 24.51 -10.69
C LEU A 281 -4.14 25.41 -9.47
N PHE A 282 -5.16 26.22 -9.51
CA PHE A 282 -5.50 27.18 -8.46
C PHE A 282 -6.97 27.05 -8.07
N GLU A 283 -7.24 27.11 -6.78
CA GLU A 283 -8.57 27.39 -6.22
C GLU A 283 -8.67 28.89 -5.94
N GLY A 284 -9.41 29.60 -6.74
CA GLY A 284 -9.42 31.08 -6.68
C GLY A 284 -8.01 31.66 -6.91
N ASN A 285 -7.39 32.21 -5.87
CA ASN A 285 -6.03 32.77 -5.90
C ASN A 285 -4.99 31.89 -5.20
N THR A 286 -5.40 30.77 -4.60
CA THR A 286 -4.49 29.87 -3.85
C THR A 286 -4.04 28.71 -4.74
N PRO A 287 -2.74 28.50 -4.96
CA PRO A 287 -2.28 27.36 -5.74
C PRO A 287 -2.56 26.05 -4.99
N LEU A 288 -2.99 25.01 -5.70
CA LEU A 288 -3.32 23.70 -5.09
C LEU A 288 -2.10 23.01 -4.46
N ASN A 289 -0.91 23.29 -4.95
CA ASN A 289 0.34 22.78 -4.34
C ASN A 289 0.67 23.41 -2.97
N GLN A 290 -0.12 24.39 -2.50
CA GLN A 290 -0.05 24.97 -1.15
C GLN A 290 -1.19 24.50 -0.24
N LYS A 291 -2.11 23.66 -0.72
CA LYS A 291 -3.10 23.03 0.15
C LYS A 291 -2.45 22.08 1.15
N GLY A 292 -3.20 21.69 2.19
CA GLY A 292 -2.73 20.69 3.15
C GLY A 292 -2.32 19.39 2.46
N THR A 293 -1.27 18.75 2.98
CA THR A 293 -0.64 17.55 2.39
C THR A 293 -1.64 16.42 2.14
N GLY A 294 -2.61 16.24 3.03
CA GLY A 294 -3.67 15.24 2.86
C GLY A 294 -4.55 15.49 1.64
N SER A 295 -4.95 16.75 1.41
CA SER A 295 -5.74 17.11 0.22
C SER A 295 -4.94 16.92 -1.07
N GLN A 296 -3.67 17.36 -1.09
CA GLN A 296 -2.78 17.13 -2.23
C GLN A 296 -2.64 15.63 -2.55
N ARG A 297 -2.49 14.80 -1.51
CA ARG A 297 -2.33 13.35 -1.64
C ARG A 297 -3.58 12.69 -2.21
N LEU A 298 -4.76 13.02 -1.70
CA LEU A 298 -6.02 12.51 -2.22
C LEU A 298 -6.26 12.91 -3.69
N LEU A 299 -5.95 14.16 -4.04
CA LEU A 299 -6.03 14.62 -5.42
C LEU A 299 -5.04 13.90 -6.34
N SER A 300 -3.78 13.71 -5.90
CA SER A 300 -2.78 12.96 -6.65
C SER A 300 -3.20 11.52 -6.87
N MET A 301 -3.73 10.84 -5.84
CA MET A 301 -4.27 9.48 -5.95
C MET A 301 -5.40 9.41 -6.97
N GLY A 302 -6.42 10.26 -6.83
CA GLY A 302 -7.56 10.27 -7.72
C GLY A 302 -7.18 10.57 -9.18
N LEU A 303 -6.26 11.52 -9.40
CA LEU A 303 -5.76 11.83 -10.74
C LEU A 303 -4.94 10.67 -11.35
N ASN A 304 -4.12 9.97 -10.56
CA ASN A 304 -3.39 8.80 -11.04
C ASN A 304 -4.34 7.69 -11.51
N ILE A 305 -5.40 7.45 -10.74
CA ILE A 305 -6.44 6.48 -11.08
C ILE A 305 -7.12 6.88 -12.39
N GLN A 306 -7.54 8.13 -12.52
CA GLN A 306 -8.21 8.65 -13.73
C GLN A 306 -7.28 8.64 -14.95
N ALA A 307 -5.99 9.00 -14.79
CA ALA A 307 -5.01 8.99 -15.88
C ALA A 307 -4.74 7.59 -16.43
N SER A 308 -4.98 6.56 -15.64
CA SER A 308 -4.74 5.16 -16.00
C SER A 308 -6.01 4.45 -16.49
N ALA A 309 -7.09 5.18 -16.74
CA ALA A 309 -8.40 4.62 -17.10
C ALA A 309 -8.86 3.47 -16.19
N GLY A 310 -8.46 3.52 -14.91
CA GLY A 310 -8.78 2.50 -13.91
C GLY A 310 -7.91 1.23 -13.95
N ASN A 311 -7.00 1.06 -14.88
CA ASN A 311 -6.23 -0.18 -15.08
C ASN A 311 -4.84 -0.18 -14.44
N ALA A 312 -4.50 0.81 -13.59
CA ALA A 312 -3.18 0.93 -13.00
C ALA A 312 -2.96 0.01 -11.79
N LEU A 313 -1.74 -0.51 -11.69
CA LEU A 313 -1.18 -0.90 -10.41
C LEU A 313 -0.86 0.36 -9.61
N LEU A 314 -1.59 0.58 -8.51
CA LEU A 314 -1.39 1.73 -7.64
C LEU A 314 -0.50 1.35 -6.46
N LEU A 315 0.64 2.01 -6.33
CA LEU A 315 1.58 1.84 -5.24
C LEU A 315 1.50 3.03 -4.28
N ILE A 316 1.27 2.77 -2.99
CA ILE A 316 1.11 3.82 -1.98
C ILE A 316 1.98 3.48 -0.77
N ASP A 317 3.00 4.27 -0.52
CA ASP A 317 3.76 4.15 0.73
C ASP A 317 3.14 5.03 1.81
N GLU A 318 2.92 4.46 3.01
CA GLU A 318 2.28 5.11 4.17
C GLU A 318 0.92 5.75 3.78
N VAL A 319 -0.08 4.93 3.49
CA VAL A 319 -1.40 5.38 3.00
C VAL A 319 -2.06 6.45 3.87
N GLU A 320 -1.80 6.43 5.19
CA GLU A 320 -2.31 7.40 6.16
C GLU A 320 -1.61 8.76 6.14
N SER A 321 -0.48 8.90 5.46
CA SER A 321 0.37 10.09 5.56
C SER A 321 -0.41 11.36 5.16
N GLY A 322 -0.52 12.30 6.12
CA GLY A 322 -1.26 13.56 5.96
C GLY A 322 -2.78 13.45 5.97
N LEU A 323 -3.34 12.27 6.24
CA LEU A 323 -4.80 12.04 6.25
C LEU A 323 -5.35 11.97 7.68
N GLU A 324 -6.49 12.62 7.88
CA GLU A 324 -7.28 12.44 9.09
C GLU A 324 -7.98 11.06 9.09
N PRO A 325 -8.26 10.47 10.26
CA PRO A 325 -8.86 9.15 10.38
C PRO A 325 -10.10 8.91 9.51
N TYR A 326 -11.00 9.89 9.41
CA TYR A 326 -12.22 9.76 8.63
C TYR A 326 -11.94 9.74 7.11
N ARG A 327 -10.95 10.51 6.65
CA ARG A 327 -10.52 10.51 5.24
C ARG A 327 -9.83 9.21 4.86
N LEU A 328 -8.99 8.67 5.75
CA LEU A 328 -8.35 7.37 5.56
C LEU A 328 -9.40 6.25 5.40
N ARG A 329 -10.45 6.23 6.26
CA ARG A 329 -11.56 5.28 6.13
C ARG A 329 -12.29 5.41 4.80
N SER A 330 -12.60 6.64 4.41
CA SER A 330 -13.26 6.92 3.13
C SER A 330 -12.41 6.46 1.94
N LEU A 331 -11.11 6.73 1.96
CA LEU A 331 -10.16 6.31 0.92
C LEU A 331 -10.09 4.79 0.80
N LEU A 332 -9.94 4.06 1.91
CA LEU A 332 -9.89 2.60 1.91
C LEU A 332 -11.19 1.98 1.36
N ASN A 333 -12.35 2.59 1.70
CA ASN A 333 -13.61 2.15 1.13
C ASN A 333 -13.70 2.43 -0.37
N GLU A 334 -13.19 3.57 -0.82
CA GLU A 334 -13.17 3.93 -2.24
C GLU A 334 -12.32 2.95 -3.06
N PHE A 335 -11.16 2.52 -2.55
CA PHE A 335 -10.35 1.49 -3.20
C PHE A 335 -11.10 0.17 -3.41
N ARG A 336 -12.02 -0.19 -2.52
CA ARG A 336 -12.83 -1.40 -2.66
C ARG A 336 -13.96 -1.24 -3.67
N THR A 337 -14.60 -0.07 -3.71
CA THR A 337 -15.79 0.18 -4.52
C THR A 337 -15.47 0.56 -5.95
N THR A 338 -14.51 1.46 -6.16
CA THR A 338 -14.17 2.01 -7.48
C THR A 338 -13.18 1.13 -8.22
N HIS A 339 -12.24 0.47 -7.50
CA HIS A 339 -11.25 -0.42 -8.07
C HIS A 339 -11.68 -1.87 -8.22
N THR A 340 -12.88 -2.26 -7.88
CA THR A 340 -13.38 -3.62 -8.11
C THR A 340 -13.41 -4.00 -9.58
N THR A 341 -13.45 -3.01 -10.47
CA THR A 341 -13.44 -3.20 -11.93
C THR A 341 -12.09 -2.93 -12.59
N ALA A 342 -11.13 -2.32 -11.88
CA ALA A 342 -9.96 -1.75 -12.54
C ALA A 342 -8.74 -1.62 -11.61
N GLY A 343 -7.73 -2.49 -11.78
CA GLY A 343 -6.41 -2.34 -11.18
C GLY A 343 -6.22 -3.01 -9.81
N GLN A 344 -4.98 -3.00 -9.36
CA GLN A 344 -4.55 -3.50 -8.05
C GLN A 344 -3.97 -2.35 -7.23
N VAL A 345 -4.25 -2.32 -5.93
CA VAL A 345 -3.68 -1.37 -4.97
C VAL A 345 -2.76 -2.13 -4.03
N ILE A 346 -1.48 -1.77 -3.99
CA ILE A 346 -0.52 -2.28 -3.00
C ILE A 346 -0.05 -1.09 -2.16
N MET A 347 -0.33 -1.15 -0.86
CA MET A 347 -0.03 -0.05 0.05
C MET A 347 0.68 -0.53 1.31
N THR A 348 1.40 0.40 1.97
CA THR A 348 1.93 0.19 3.31
C THR A 348 1.20 1.07 4.30
N THR A 349 1.22 0.69 5.57
CA THR A 349 0.68 1.51 6.65
C THR A 349 1.43 1.31 7.97
N HIS A 350 1.46 2.38 8.76
CA HIS A 350 1.80 2.39 10.18
C HIS A 350 0.62 2.86 11.05
N SER A 351 -0.58 2.97 10.46
CA SER A 351 -1.78 3.41 11.16
C SER A 351 -2.59 2.22 11.71
N PRO A 352 -2.82 2.13 13.02
CA PRO A 352 -3.74 1.14 13.58
C PRO A 352 -5.15 1.26 13.00
N ILE A 353 -5.53 2.45 12.55
CA ILE A 353 -6.84 2.69 11.92
C ILE A 353 -6.91 1.96 10.58
N ALA A 354 -5.87 2.06 9.74
CA ALA A 354 -5.83 1.33 8.48
C ALA A 354 -5.85 -0.18 8.71
N VAL A 355 -5.08 -0.67 9.68
CA VAL A 355 -5.07 -2.09 10.06
C VAL A 355 -6.45 -2.58 10.48
N ALA A 356 -7.17 -1.83 11.32
CA ALA A 356 -8.51 -2.19 11.80
C ALA A 356 -9.59 -2.15 10.70
N GLU A 357 -9.44 -1.24 9.72
CA GLU A 357 -10.39 -1.08 8.62
C GLU A 357 -10.17 -2.08 7.48
N CYS A 358 -8.95 -2.58 7.31
CA CYS A 358 -8.68 -3.61 6.30
C CYS A 358 -9.30 -4.96 6.68
N THR A 359 -9.76 -5.69 5.66
CA THR A 359 -10.19 -7.06 5.82
C THR A 359 -8.99 -8.00 5.92
N ILE A 360 -9.19 -9.17 6.51
CA ILE A 360 -8.13 -10.17 6.67
C ILE A 360 -7.48 -10.57 5.33
N GLY A 361 -8.28 -10.61 4.26
CA GLY A 361 -7.78 -10.94 2.91
C GLY A 361 -6.95 -9.83 2.25
N GLU A 362 -7.02 -8.60 2.79
CA GLU A 362 -6.24 -7.45 2.30
C GLU A 362 -4.92 -7.28 3.05
N LEU A 363 -4.77 -7.90 4.23
CA LEU A 363 -3.62 -7.71 5.10
C LEU A 363 -2.49 -8.71 4.81
N LEU A 364 -1.28 -8.18 4.67
CA LEU A 364 -0.05 -8.94 4.48
C LEU A 364 0.97 -8.51 5.54
N VAL A 365 1.29 -9.40 6.48
CA VAL A 365 2.30 -9.11 7.51
C VAL A 365 3.68 -9.28 6.92
N VAL A 366 4.50 -8.23 6.97
CA VAL A 366 5.87 -8.20 6.46
C VAL A 366 6.84 -8.18 7.65
N GLN A 367 7.75 -9.13 7.66
CA GLN A 367 8.79 -9.27 8.69
C GLN A 367 10.16 -9.37 8.03
N SER A 368 11.16 -8.73 8.62
CA SER A 368 12.54 -8.82 8.17
C SER A 368 13.42 -9.31 9.32
N LYS A 369 14.25 -10.31 9.02
CA LYS A 369 15.22 -10.86 9.97
C LYS A 369 16.50 -11.22 9.24
N GLY A 370 17.61 -10.59 9.63
CA GLY A 370 18.95 -10.90 9.06
C GLY A 370 19.00 -10.76 7.55
N GLY A 371 18.41 -9.69 6.99
CA GLY A 371 18.36 -9.46 5.54
C GLY A 371 17.27 -10.24 4.80
N THR A 372 16.69 -11.27 5.41
CA THR A 372 15.61 -12.05 4.77
C THR A 372 14.25 -11.45 5.10
N THR A 373 13.47 -11.18 4.06
CA THR A 373 12.09 -10.67 4.18
C THR A 373 11.12 -11.82 4.02
N HIS A 374 10.27 -12.00 5.02
CA HIS A 374 9.19 -12.98 5.06
C HIS A 374 7.84 -12.28 5.06
N VAL A 375 6.86 -12.89 4.41
CA VAL A 375 5.47 -12.42 4.40
C VAL A 375 4.54 -13.51 4.90
N VAL A 376 3.51 -13.09 5.65
CA VAL A 376 2.46 -13.97 6.13
C VAL A 376 1.12 -13.40 5.68
N GLN A 377 0.38 -14.18 4.93
CA GLN A 377 -1.01 -13.89 4.61
C GLN A 377 -1.88 -14.29 5.80
N LEU A 378 -2.80 -13.43 6.19
CA LEU A 378 -3.63 -13.66 7.37
C LEU A 378 -4.86 -14.49 7.06
N LYS A 379 -5.38 -14.43 5.83
CA LYS A 379 -6.54 -15.20 5.39
C LYS A 379 -6.19 -16.69 5.37
N SER A 380 -7.06 -17.49 5.98
CA SER A 380 -7.00 -18.96 5.97
C SER A 380 -8.04 -19.54 4.99
N ASN A 381 -8.13 -20.86 4.94
CA ASN A 381 -9.18 -21.56 4.19
C ASN A 381 -10.40 -21.89 5.05
N ASP A 382 -10.39 -21.49 6.34
CA ASP A 382 -11.44 -21.76 7.31
C ASP A 382 -12.16 -20.45 7.70
N PRO A 383 -13.44 -20.28 7.36
CA PRO A 383 -14.20 -19.06 7.65
C PRO A 383 -14.32 -18.71 9.15
N ASP A 384 -14.36 -19.71 10.04
CA ASP A 384 -14.45 -19.48 11.48
C ASP A 384 -13.13 -18.93 12.04
N THR A 385 -12.01 -19.47 11.57
CA THR A 385 -10.67 -18.95 11.85
C THR A 385 -10.53 -17.53 11.33
N ASP A 386 -10.97 -17.25 10.11
CA ASP A 386 -10.94 -15.92 9.51
C ASP A 386 -11.76 -14.90 10.30
N THR A 387 -12.95 -15.28 10.76
CA THR A 387 -13.81 -14.42 11.59
C THR A 387 -13.14 -14.09 12.92
N THR A 388 -12.54 -15.07 13.57
CA THR A 388 -11.82 -14.91 14.83
C THR A 388 -10.60 -14.02 14.64
N MET A 389 -9.82 -14.25 13.59
CA MET A 389 -8.65 -13.44 13.24
C MET A 389 -9.05 -11.97 12.96
N GLN A 390 -10.11 -11.74 12.20
CA GLN A 390 -10.60 -10.39 11.92
C GLN A 390 -11.01 -9.63 13.18
N ALA A 391 -11.63 -10.32 14.14
CA ALA A 391 -12.00 -9.77 15.43
C ALA A 391 -10.74 -9.38 16.25
N GLN A 392 -9.73 -10.24 16.27
CA GLN A 392 -8.45 -9.97 16.93
C GLN A 392 -7.69 -8.80 16.30
N ILE A 393 -7.68 -8.69 14.96
CA ILE A 393 -7.08 -7.57 14.23
C ILE A 393 -7.74 -6.25 14.65
N ARG A 394 -9.06 -6.18 14.65
CA ARG A 394 -9.80 -4.97 15.04
C ARG A 394 -9.56 -4.59 16.50
N LYS A 395 -9.47 -5.58 17.39
CA LYS A 395 -9.23 -5.37 18.82
C LYS A 395 -7.80 -4.93 19.11
N ASN A 396 -6.82 -5.50 18.41
CA ASN A 396 -5.40 -5.38 18.68
C ASN A 396 -4.61 -4.76 17.51
N ALA A 397 -5.21 -3.85 16.74
CA ALA A 397 -4.61 -3.32 15.51
C ALA A 397 -3.19 -2.74 15.71
N GLU A 398 -2.94 -2.08 16.85
CA GLU A 398 -1.63 -1.54 17.21
C GLU A 398 -0.58 -2.64 17.42
N ALA A 399 -0.98 -3.79 17.95
CA ALA A 399 -0.08 -4.91 18.19
C ALA A 399 0.55 -5.44 16.88
N PHE A 400 -0.20 -5.41 15.77
CA PHE A 400 0.31 -5.83 14.46
C PHE A 400 1.40 -4.90 13.89
N LEU A 401 1.66 -3.77 14.52
CA LEU A 401 2.70 -2.81 14.15
C LEU A 401 3.95 -2.91 15.05
N CYS A 402 3.96 -3.82 16.02
CA CYS A 402 5.07 -4.02 16.94
C CYS A 402 6.05 -5.09 16.45
N LYS A 403 7.28 -5.11 17.01
CA LYS A 403 8.29 -6.16 16.74
C LYS A 403 8.07 -7.39 17.61
N ARG A 404 7.63 -7.17 18.86
CA ARG A 404 7.38 -8.21 19.88
C ARG A 404 6.18 -7.82 20.70
N LEU A 405 5.52 -8.81 21.31
CA LEU A 405 4.27 -8.60 22.01
C LEU A 405 4.27 -9.22 23.40
N ILE A 406 3.65 -8.51 24.34
CA ILE A 406 3.18 -9.07 25.59
C ILE A 406 1.67 -9.22 25.46
N VAL A 407 1.19 -10.45 25.37
CA VAL A 407 -0.23 -10.75 25.35
C VAL A 407 -0.72 -10.81 26.78
N CYS A 408 -1.52 -9.84 27.16
CA CYS A 408 -2.07 -9.69 28.51
C CYS A 408 -3.47 -10.28 28.54
N GLU A 409 -3.89 -10.86 29.68
CA GLU A 409 -5.22 -11.42 29.82
C GLU A 409 -6.30 -10.36 29.61
N GLY A 410 -6.11 -9.19 30.21
CA GLY A 410 -7.04 -8.09 30.07
C GLY A 410 -6.38 -6.71 30.21
N LYS A 411 -7.22 -5.72 30.46
CA LYS A 411 -6.79 -4.31 30.58
C LYS A 411 -6.05 -4.01 31.86
N THR A 412 -6.26 -4.79 32.91
CA THR A 412 -5.59 -4.65 34.20
C THR A 412 -4.08 -4.91 34.03
N GLU A 413 -3.74 -6.04 33.40
CA GLU A 413 -2.35 -6.42 33.11
C GLU A 413 -1.70 -5.45 32.15
N ILE A 414 -2.43 -4.94 31.12
CA ILE A 414 -1.93 -3.88 30.25
C ILE A 414 -1.61 -2.61 31.04
N GLY A 415 -2.49 -2.22 31.97
CA GLY A 415 -2.27 -1.10 32.88
C GLY A 415 -1.04 -1.29 33.74
N PHE A 416 -0.86 -2.48 34.31
CA PHE A 416 0.30 -2.87 35.09
C PHE A 416 1.61 -2.78 34.29
N ILE A 417 1.64 -3.35 33.09
CA ILE A 417 2.81 -3.27 32.18
C ILE A 417 3.14 -1.82 31.83
N ARG A 418 2.15 -0.96 31.58
CA ARG A 418 2.38 0.47 31.34
C ARG A 418 2.99 1.19 32.54
N ALA A 419 2.54 0.84 33.75
CA ALA A 419 3.12 1.37 34.97
C ALA A 419 4.58 0.91 35.17
N LEU A 420 4.86 -0.36 34.91
CA LEU A 420 6.21 -0.92 34.93
C LEU A 420 7.13 -0.27 33.88
N ASP A 421 6.65 -0.03 32.68
CA ASP A 421 7.42 0.64 31.63
C ASP A 421 7.81 2.05 32.05
N THR A 422 6.88 2.79 32.68
CA THR A 422 7.15 4.12 33.25
C THR A 422 8.17 4.05 34.41
N TYR A 423 8.09 3.04 35.23
CA TYR A 423 9.06 2.80 36.31
C TYR A 423 10.45 2.48 35.77
N TRP A 424 10.54 1.57 34.79
CA TRP A 424 11.82 1.22 34.17
C TRP A 424 12.47 2.40 33.46
N GLU A 425 11.68 3.26 32.80
CA GLU A 425 12.20 4.50 32.22
C GLU A 425 12.90 5.38 33.26
N LYS A 426 12.27 5.56 34.43
CA LYS A 426 12.82 6.40 35.52
C LYS A 426 14.04 5.79 36.21
N THR A 427 14.09 4.47 36.34
CA THR A 427 15.13 3.78 37.10
C THR A 427 16.26 3.27 36.25
N ASN A 428 16.00 2.80 35.05
CA ASN A 428 16.95 2.08 34.21
C ASN A 428 17.14 2.72 32.81
N SER A 429 16.54 3.86 32.54
CA SER A 429 16.51 4.50 31.21
C SER A 429 16.05 3.55 30.09
N TYR A 430 15.16 2.62 30.42
CA TYR A 430 14.65 1.60 29.52
C TYR A 430 13.17 1.84 29.24
N ARG A 431 12.78 1.78 27.97
CA ARG A 431 11.37 1.75 27.51
C ARG A 431 11.13 0.57 26.58
N MET A 432 10.00 -0.08 26.74
CA MET A 432 9.56 -1.17 25.85
C MET A 432 9.49 -0.70 24.38
N ALA A 433 9.03 0.53 24.17
CA ALA A 433 8.96 1.15 22.85
C ALA A 433 10.30 1.18 22.12
N PHE A 434 11.44 1.37 22.82
CA PHE A 434 12.79 1.36 22.21
C PHE A 434 13.17 0.00 21.62
N LYS A 435 12.52 -1.07 22.06
CA LYS A 435 12.71 -2.43 21.56
C LYS A 435 11.57 -2.88 20.63
N GLY A 436 10.64 -1.98 20.32
CA GLY A 436 9.45 -2.28 19.53
C GLY A 436 8.52 -3.28 20.21
N ILE A 437 8.48 -3.29 21.56
CA ILE A 437 7.61 -4.17 22.33
C ILE A 437 6.29 -3.45 22.60
N GLY A 438 5.19 -4.10 22.23
CA GLY A 438 3.84 -3.62 22.53
C GLY A 438 3.04 -4.63 23.34
N THR A 439 1.80 -4.28 23.67
CA THR A 439 0.86 -5.13 24.39
C THR A 439 -0.30 -5.51 23.49
N ALA A 440 -0.88 -6.70 23.70
CA ALA A 440 -2.13 -7.14 23.08
C ALA A 440 -3.11 -7.56 24.17
N ASP A 441 -4.38 -7.21 23.99
CA ASP A 441 -5.49 -7.61 24.88
C ASP A 441 -5.99 -9.02 24.48
N GLY A 442 -5.71 -10.01 25.30
CA GLY A 442 -6.09 -11.40 25.12
C GLY A 442 -7.60 -11.66 25.26
N GLY A 443 -8.31 -10.80 26.02
CA GLY A 443 -9.76 -10.89 26.20
C GLY A 443 -10.21 -11.96 27.18
N GLY A 444 -9.52 -12.11 28.28
CA GLY A 444 -9.83 -13.12 29.29
C GLY A 444 -9.67 -14.54 28.72
N ASP A 445 -10.73 -15.31 28.70
CA ASP A 445 -10.75 -16.71 28.23
C ASP A 445 -10.21 -16.91 26.80
N THR A 446 -10.09 -15.85 26.00
CA THR A 446 -9.60 -15.92 24.60
C THR A 446 -8.10 -15.66 24.47
N ILE A 447 -7.35 -15.50 25.56
CA ILE A 447 -5.92 -15.16 25.54
C ILE A 447 -5.09 -16.19 24.74
N PHE A 448 -5.37 -17.48 24.88
CA PHE A 448 -4.66 -18.53 24.16
C PHE A 448 -4.93 -18.48 22.65
N THR A 449 -6.16 -18.20 22.25
CA THR A 449 -6.54 -17.98 20.85
C THR A 449 -5.82 -16.76 20.29
N CYS A 450 -5.81 -15.65 21.02
CA CYS A 450 -5.09 -14.43 20.64
C CYS A 450 -3.58 -14.70 20.47
N ALA A 451 -2.96 -15.38 21.44
CA ALA A 451 -1.54 -15.72 21.39
C ALA A 451 -1.19 -16.61 20.20
N ASN A 452 -1.97 -17.66 19.95
CA ASN A 452 -1.77 -18.54 18.81
C ASN A 452 -1.95 -17.82 17.48
N THR A 453 -2.94 -16.96 17.37
CA THR A 453 -3.17 -16.09 16.21
C THR A 453 -1.95 -15.20 15.92
N LEU A 454 -1.46 -14.46 16.91
CA LEU A 454 -0.31 -13.57 16.75
C LEU A 454 0.98 -14.37 16.46
N ARG A 455 1.12 -15.56 17.04
CA ARG A 455 2.23 -16.46 16.75
C ARG A 455 2.22 -16.96 15.30
N SER A 456 1.06 -17.36 14.79
CA SER A 456 0.92 -17.81 13.39
C SER A 456 1.26 -16.70 12.40
N CYS A 457 1.09 -15.42 12.80
CA CYS A 457 1.55 -14.27 12.05
C CYS A 457 3.07 -14.01 12.18
N GLY A 458 3.83 -14.86 12.93
CA GLY A 458 5.28 -14.77 13.07
C GLY A 458 5.77 -13.83 14.17
N TYR A 459 4.88 -13.29 15.02
CA TYR A 459 5.30 -12.42 16.13
C TYR A 459 5.98 -13.21 17.25
N GLY A 460 7.13 -12.68 17.73
CA GLY A 460 7.70 -13.10 19.01
C GLY A 460 6.86 -12.54 20.16
N LEU A 461 6.37 -13.42 21.03
CA LEU A 461 5.48 -12.99 22.11
C LEU A 461 5.74 -13.73 23.42
N CYS A 462 5.25 -13.16 24.52
CA CYS A 462 5.07 -13.79 25.81
C CYS A 462 3.65 -13.50 26.32
N LEU A 463 3.18 -14.31 27.25
CA LEU A 463 1.90 -14.12 27.91
C LEU A 463 2.10 -13.57 29.33
N LEU A 464 1.18 -12.71 29.76
CA LEU A 464 1.01 -12.28 31.14
C LEU A 464 -0.46 -12.50 31.51
N MET A 465 -0.71 -13.36 32.50
CA MET A 465 -2.05 -13.78 32.84
C MET A 465 -2.20 -14.18 34.32
N ASP A 466 -3.42 -14.22 34.77
CA ASP A 466 -3.78 -14.65 36.10
C ASP A 466 -3.68 -16.17 36.29
N SER A 467 -3.68 -16.62 37.52
CA SER A 467 -3.62 -18.05 37.92
C SER A 467 -4.86 -18.51 38.66
N ASP A 468 -5.94 -17.75 38.60
CA ASP A 468 -7.21 -18.01 39.25
C ASP A 468 -8.03 -19.13 38.56
N LEU A 469 -7.75 -19.42 37.28
CA LEU A 469 -8.45 -20.43 36.48
C LEU A 469 -7.62 -21.71 36.30
N PRO A 470 -7.98 -22.84 37.00
CA PRO A 470 -7.21 -24.10 36.92
C PRO A 470 -7.19 -24.75 35.50
N LYS A 471 -8.19 -24.44 34.66
CA LYS A 471 -8.36 -25.05 33.33
C LYS A 471 -7.25 -24.64 32.33
N SER A 472 -6.50 -23.60 32.62
CA SER A 472 -5.48 -23.05 31.70
C SER A 472 -4.11 -23.77 31.75
N GLU A 473 -3.88 -24.69 32.71
CA GLU A 473 -2.54 -25.26 32.92
C GLU A 473 -2.04 -26.13 31.74
N SER A 474 -2.93 -26.89 31.10
CA SER A 474 -2.57 -27.67 29.91
C SER A 474 -2.19 -26.77 28.70
N GLU A 475 -2.89 -25.66 28.53
CA GLU A 475 -2.66 -24.71 27.46
C GLU A 475 -1.39 -23.90 27.73
N LYS A 476 -1.15 -23.47 28.98
CA LYS A 476 0.11 -22.85 29.41
C LYS A 476 1.30 -23.79 29.15
N ALA A 477 1.17 -25.08 29.49
CA ALA A 477 2.20 -26.06 29.25
C ALA A 477 2.49 -26.24 27.75
N ALA A 478 1.46 -26.30 26.91
CA ALA A 478 1.61 -26.39 25.45
C ALA A 478 2.33 -25.15 24.87
N LEU A 479 2.00 -23.95 25.34
CA LEU A 479 2.69 -22.72 24.90
C LEU A 479 4.14 -22.70 25.36
N ARG A 480 4.44 -23.08 26.61
CA ARG A 480 5.82 -23.18 27.11
C ARG A 480 6.64 -24.20 26.32
N GLN A 481 6.09 -25.37 25.99
CA GLN A 481 6.72 -26.36 25.11
C GLN A 481 6.96 -25.80 23.72
N GLY A 482 6.07 -24.95 23.24
CA GLY A 482 6.22 -24.22 21.98
C GLY A 482 7.20 -23.06 22.03
N GLY A 483 7.94 -22.84 23.14
CA GLY A 483 8.94 -21.78 23.28
C GLY A 483 8.37 -20.39 23.63
N ILE A 484 7.10 -20.30 24.04
CA ILE A 484 6.48 -19.04 24.49
C ILE A 484 6.65 -18.96 26.01
N ALA A 485 7.20 -17.84 26.49
CA ALA A 485 7.26 -17.58 27.92
C ALA A 485 5.87 -17.19 28.42
N VAL A 486 5.43 -17.87 29.49
CA VAL A 486 4.16 -17.58 30.17
C VAL A 486 4.49 -17.12 31.57
N PHE A 487 4.17 -15.89 31.89
CA PHE A 487 4.29 -15.25 33.19
C PHE A 487 2.90 -15.29 33.84
N ASP A 488 2.83 -15.94 34.98
CA ASP A 488 1.62 -16.10 35.78
C ASP A 488 1.96 -15.98 37.27
N TRP A 489 0.95 -15.90 38.11
CA TRP A 489 1.09 -15.69 39.54
C TRP A 489 1.02 -17.02 40.29
N ASN A 490 1.28 -16.98 41.61
CA ASN A 490 1.05 -18.14 42.46
C ASN A 490 -0.45 -18.44 42.55
N GLN A 491 -0.84 -19.70 42.34
CA GLN A 491 -2.23 -20.09 42.42
C GLN A 491 -2.78 -19.93 43.86
N PRO A 492 -4.03 -19.48 44.02
CA PRO A 492 -5.01 -19.09 42.99
C PRO A 492 -5.12 -17.58 42.78
N ASN A 493 -4.03 -16.84 42.82
CA ASN A 493 -4.04 -15.38 42.87
C ASN A 493 -4.35 -14.73 41.52
N ALA A 494 -5.15 -13.68 41.56
CA ALA A 494 -5.23 -12.65 40.53
C ALA A 494 -4.09 -11.63 40.70
N LEU A 495 -3.88 -10.74 39.72
CA LEU A 495 -2.83 -9.74 39.72
C LEU A 495 -2.89 -8.87 40.99
N GLU A 496 -4.07 -8.38 41.34
CA GLU A 496 -4.29 -7.51 42.48
C GLU A 496 -3.88 -8.18 43.79
N GLU A 497 -4.28 -9.45 43.98
CA GLU A 497 -3.93 -10.22 45.17
C GLU A 497 -2.42 -10.44 45.24
N GLN A 498 -1.79 -10.81 44.12
CA GLN A 498 -0.34 -11.02 44.08
C GLN A 498 0.45 -9.76 44.39
N VAL A 499 0.01 -8.60 43.91
CA VAL A 499 0.65 -7.31 44.17
C VAL A 499 0.53 -6.95 45.65
N PHE A 500 -0.66 -7.08 46.23
CA PHE A 500 -0.88 -6.74 47.65
C PHE A 500 -0.18 -7.69 48.62
N LEU A 501 -0.03 -8.97 48.27
CA LEU A 501 0.71 -9.93 49.11
C LEU A 501 2.21 -9.65 49.17
N ASN A 502 2.77 -8.94 48.20
CA ASN A 502 4.22 -8.66 48.11
C ASN A 502 4.59 -7.20 48.40
N ILE A 503 3.63 -6.36 48.78
CA ILE A 503 3.95 -5.01 49.27
C ILE A 503 4.31 -5.14 50.75
N PRO A 504 5.53 -4.69 51.20
CA PRO A 504 5.96 -4.77 52.58
C PRO A 504 5.14 -3.85 53.49
#